data_b505af80fd5e4b9fd9f45c322b81bc64
#
_entry.id   b505af80fd5e4b9fd9f45c322b81bc64
#
_cell.length_a   1.000
_cell.length_b   1.000
_cell.length_c   1.000
_cell.angle_alpha   90.00
_cell.angle_beta   90.00
_cell.angle_gamma   90.00
#
_symmetry.space_group_name_H-M   'P 1'
#
loop_
_entity.id
_entity.type
_entity.pdbx_description
1 polymer ?
#
loop_
_entity_poly.entity_id
_entity_poly.type
_entity_poly.pdbx_seq_one_letter_code
_entity_poly.pdbx_strand_id
1 'polypeptide(L)'
;MLGQTDKRIYLNIAEGKIVKRTDQRVEVYDYLQGDLERIYPKEREFRGEKVPYWYLDMRDPQSGDLYSLGIRATSGVWRSLILSLGSVETFLLPIKINPYRKGDYDRVSVYYGDKRLDWVSELPPVEEIEVQGQRVKSTAKRDQYISSLVDQVNSRLGIPATQPDQRPQRTRRVGRGISISSLLEDKK
;
A
#
# COMPACT_ATOMS: atom_id res chain seq x y z
N MET A 1 -4.38 -5.71 32.78
CA MET A 1 -4.13 -4.56 31.89
C MET A 1 -5.09 -4.67 30.71
N LEU A 2 -6.08 -3.80 30.60
CA LEU A 2 -7.03 -3.80 29.48
C LEU A 2 -6.36 -3.00 28.34
N GLY A 3 -5.94 -3.66 27.27
CA GLY A 3 -5.43 -3.01 26.09
C GLY A 3 -6.60 -2.52 25.22
N GLN A 4 -6.77 -1.23 25.02
CA GLN A 4 -7.59 -0.71 23.95
C GLN A 4 -6.85 -0.94 22.63
N THR A 5 -7.45 -1.71 21.73
CA THR A 5 -6.96 -1.80 20.36
C THR A 5 -7.28 -0.48 19.70
N ASP A 6 -6.28 0.28 19.27
CA ASP A 6 -6.46 1.53 18.51
C ASP A 6 -7.43 1.28 17.37
N LYS A 7 -8.55 1.96 17.38
CA LYS A 7 -9.55 1.86 16.33
C LYS A 7 -8.99 2.45 15.05
N ARG A 8 -8.60 1.59 14.11
CA ARG A 8 -8.07 2.01 12.82
C ARG A 8 -9.19 2.46 11.90
N ILE A 9 -9.06 3.67 11.37
CA ILE A 9 -10.00 4.28 10.43
C ILE A 9 -9.43 4.14 9.01
N TYR A 10 -10.09 3.37 8.15
CA TYR A 10 -9.64 3.16 6.77
C TYR A 10 -10.15 4.25 5.85
N LEU A 11 -9.22 4.82 5.07
CA LEU A 11 -9.45 5.89 4.12
C LEU A 11 -8.99 5.49 2.71
N ASN A 12 -9.55 6.13 1.69
CA ASN A 12 -9.13 6.01 0.30
C ASN A 12 -9.09 7.40 -0.35
N ILE A 13 -8.51 7.48 -1.54
CA ILE A 13 -8.61 8.67 -2.41
C ILE A 13 -9.55 8.34 -3.55
N ALA A 14 -10.52 9.21 -3.78
CA ALA A 14 -11.42 9.15 -4.92
C ALA A 14 -11.89 10.56 -5.30
N GLU A 15 -11.93 10.84 -6.59
CA GLU A 15 -12.39 12.12 -7.14
C GLU A 15 -11.70 13.36 -6.55
N GLY A 16 -10.40 13.23 -6.28
CA GLY A 16 -9.60 14.31 -5.69
C GLY A 16 -9.90 14.61 -4.23
N LYS A 17 -10.47 13.67 -3.49
CA LYS A 17 -10.82 13.81 -2.07
C LYS A 17 -10.37 12.60 -1.26
N ILE A 18 -10.20 12.81 0.05
CA ILE A 18 -10.09 11.72 1.02
C ILE A 18 -11.49 11.22 1.34
N VAL A 19 -11.70 9.92 1.22
CA VAL A 19 -13.00 9.29 1.40
C VAL A 19 -12.94 8.24 2.50
N LYS A 20 -13.82 8.37 3.48
CA LYS A 20 -14.09 7.37 4.51
C LYS A 20 -15.45 6.73 4.20
N ARG A 21 -15.45 5.41 4.04
CA ARG A 21 -16.68 4.64 3.79
C ARG A 21 -16.99 3.78 5.01
N THR A 22 -18.21 3.92 5.50
CA THR A 22 -18.81 3.04 6.51
C THR A 22 -20.04 2.39 5.91
N ASP A 23 -20.58 1.37 6.56
CA ASP A 23 -21.79 0.68 6.07
C ASP A 23 -23.01 1.60 5.94
N GLN A 24 -23.01 2.72 6.64
CA GLN A 24 -24.14 3.65 6.70
C GLN A 24 -23.94 4.93 5.89
N ARG A 25 -22.70 5.36 5.68
CA ARG A 25 -22.44 6.67 5.06
C ARG A 25 -21.05 6.75 4.41
N VAL A 26 -20.94 7.71 3.49
CA VAL A 26 -19.68 8.14 2.89
C VAL A 26 -19.36 9.53 3.42
N GLU A 27 -18.20 9.68 4.05
CA GLU A 27 -17.67 10.97 4.50
C GLU A 27 -16.56 11.39 3.57
N VAL A 28 -16.49 12.67 3.21
CA VAL A 28 -15.54 13.22 2.25
C VAL A 28 -14.79 14.37 2.89
N TYR A 29 -13.46 14.38 2.74
CA TYR A 29 -12.56 15.37 3.33
C TYR A 29 -11.60 15.91 2.27
N ASP A 30 -11.18 17.17 2.43
CA ASP A 30 -10.28 17.84 1.50
C ASP A 30 -8.84 17.36 1.63
N TYR A 31 -8.41 17.01 2.84
CA TYR A 31 -7.05 16.56 3.13
C TYR A 31 -7.03 15.58 4.30
N LEU A 32 -5.92 14.87 4.44
CA LEU A 32 -5.53 14.10 5.62
C LEU A 32 -4.26 14.71 6.18
N GLN A 33 -4.22 14.98 7.48
CA GLN A 33 -3.03 15.48 8.18
C GLN A 33 -2.81 14.67 9.44
N GLY A 34 -1.53 14.36 9.72
CA GLY A 34 -1.15 13.63 10.93
C GLY A 34 0.33 13.25 10.90
N ASP A 35 0.76 12.61 11.97
CA ASP A 35 2.10 12.06 12.09
C ASP A 35 2.16 10.72 11.34
N LEU A 36 3.08 10.62 10.38
CA LEU A 36 3.27 9.38 9.63
C LEU A 36 3.94 8.35 10.54
N GLU A 37 3.27 7.20 10.76
CA GLU A 37 3.81 6.14 11.61
C GLU A 37 4.48 5.03 10.81
N ARG A 38 3.91 4.62 9.67
CA ARG A 38 4.49 3.58 8.81
C ARG A 38 3.86 3.51 7.44
N ILE A 39 4.56 2.86 6.52
CA ILE A 39 4.08 2.50 5.18
C ILE A 39 4.24 0.98 5.01
N TYR A 40 3.19 0.30 4.56
CA TYR A 40 3.23 -1.16 4.37
C TYR A 40 2.38 -1.61 3.19
N PRO A 41 2.79 -2.71 2.49
CA PRO A 41 2.02 -3.30 1.42
C PRO A 41 0.89 -4.18 1.96
N LYS A 42 -0.23 -4.22 1.25
CA LYS A 42 -1.32 -5.16 1.50
C LYS A 42 -2.08 -5.44 0.21
N GLU A 43 -2.45 -6.69 -0.02
CA GLU A 43 -3.35 -7.05 -1.11
C GLU A 43 -4.80 -6.86 -0.70
N ARG A 44 -5.61 -6.36 -1.63
CA ARG A 44 -7.08 -6.34 -1.54
C ARG A 44 -7.65 -7.21 -2.63
N GLU A 45 -8.66 -7.96 -2.30
CA GLU A 45 -9.46 -8.66 -3.30
C GLU A 45 -10.47 -7.69 -3.92
N PHE A 46 -10.48 -7.62 -5.25
CA PHE A 46 -11.45 -6.85 -6.02
C PHE A 46 -11.90 -7.69 -7.21
N ARG A 47 -13.20 -8.06 -7.25
CA ARG A 47 -13.81 -8.90 -8.29
C ARG A 47 -13.07 -10.24 -8.50
N GLY A 48 -12.61 -10.87 -7.41
CA GLY A 48 -11.85 -12.12 -7.47
C GLY A 48 -10.36 -11.98 -7.81
N GLU A 49 -9.88 -10.78 -8.10
CA GLU A 49 -8.48 -10.51 -8.36
C GLU A 49 -7.79 -9.86 -7.15
N LYS A 50 -6.56 -10.27 -6.89
CA LYS A 50 -5.72 -9.63 -5.86
C LYS A 50 -5.06 -8.39 -6.44
N VAL A 51 -5.39 -7.25 -5.86
CA VAL A 51 -4.85 -5.95 -6.25
C VAL A 51 -3.90 -5.45 -5.18
N PRO A 52 -2.64 -5.09 -5.52
CA PRO A 52 -1.69 -4.59 -4.55
C PRO A 52 -2.01 -3.13 -4.17
N TYR A 53 -1.97 -2.87 -2.87
CA TYR A 53 -2.13 -1.56 -2.26
C TYR A 53 -0.96 -1.24 -1.34
N TRP A 54 -0.65 0.03 -1.21
CA TRP A 54 0.15 0.58 -0.15
C TRP A 54 -0.75 1.29 0.86
N TYR A 55 -0.44 1.10 2.12
CA TYR A 55 -1.14 1.74 3.23
C TYR A 55 -0.19 2.66 3.98
N LEU A 56 -0.67 3.87 4.26
CA LEU A 56 -0.01 4.81 5.16
C LEU A 56 -0.81 4.86 6.45
N ASP A 57 -0.20 4.49 7.55
CA ASP A 57 -0.77 4.72 8.87
C ASP A 57 -0.32 6.09 9.36
N MET A 58 -1.28 6.94 9.67
CA MET A 58 -1.08 8.31 10.14
C MET A 58 -1.87 8.54 11.42
N ARG A 59 -1.23 9.07 12.43
CA ARG A 59 -1.87 9.38 13.72
C ARG A 59 -2.22 10.87 13.78
N ASP A 60 -3.44 11.15 14.16
CA ASP A 60 -3.86 12.50 14.52
C ASP A 60 -3.26 12.86 15.88
N PRO A 61 -2.40 13.88 15.98
CA PRO A 61 -1.77 14.25 17.25
C PRO A 61 -2.75 14.83 18.28
N GLN A 62 -3.95 15.26 17.85
CA GLN A 62 -4.96 15.85 18.74
C GLN A 62 -5.92 14.80 19.29
N SER A 63 -6.50 13.98 18.43
CA SER A 63 -7.48 12.96 18.82
C SER A 63 -6.84 11.61 19.19
N GLY A 64 -5.64 11.35 18.70
CA GLY A 64 -4.97 10.06 18.82
C GLY A 64 -5.51 9.00 17.87
N ASP A 65 -6.47 9.36 16.98
CA ASP A 65 -7.03 8.44 16.00
C ASP A 65 -5.98 7.95 15.00
N LEU A 66 -6.02 6.66 14.68
CA LEU A 66 -5.15 6.07 13.68
C LEU A 66 -5.88 5.94 12.34
N TYR A 67 -5.46 6.72 11.37
CA TYR A 67 -5.94 6.68 10.00
C TYR A 67 -5.04 5.79 9.13
N SER A 68 -5.65 4.94 8.31
CA SER A 68 -4.95 4.05 7.38
C SER A 68 -5.39 4.37 5.95
N LEU A 69 -4.59 5.17 5.24
CA LEU A 69 -4.87 5.59 3.88
C LEU A 69 -4.38 4.52 2.89
N GLY A 70 -5.32 3.86 2.22
CA GLY A 70 -5.02 2.84 1.21
C GLY A 70 -4.97 3.43 -0.20
N ILE A 71 -3.86 3.21 -0.90
CA ILE A 71 -3.64 3.70 -2.26
C ILE A 71 -3.19 2.54 -3.14
N ARG A 72 -3.78 2.40 -4.33
CA ARG A 72 -3.41 1.36 -5.29
C ARG A 72 -1.95 1.51 -5.72
N ALA A 73 -1.17 0.44 -5.64
CA ALA A 73 0.28 0.47 -5.89
C ALA A 73 0.66 0.95 -7.30
N THR A 74 -0.18 0.67 -8.30
CA THR A 74 0.04 1.06 -9.70
C THR A 74 -0.40 2.48 -10.02
N SER A 75 -1.01 3.22 -9.07
CA SER A 75 -1.58 4.54 -9.32
C SER A 75 -0.51 5.64 -9.41
N GLY A 76 -0.81 6.69 -10.19
CA GLY A 76 0.02 7.91 -10.23
C GLY A 76 0.03 8.67 -8.89
N VAL A 77 -1.05 8.55 -8.12
CA VAL A 77 -1.17 9.10 -6.77
C VAL A 77 -0.11 8.51 -5.84
N TRP A 78 0.01 7.18 -5.81
CA TRP A 78 1.02 6.49 -5.01
C TRP A 78 2.44 6.93 -5.37
N ARG A 79 2.75 6.96 -6.67
CA ARG A 79 4.08 7.36 -7.16
C ARG A 79 4.42 8.80 -6.75
N SER A 80 3.50 9.74 -6.94
CA SER A 80 3.72 11.13 -6.52
C SER A 80 3.93 11.24 -5.02
N LEU A 81 3.14 10.54 -4.24
CA LEU A 81 3.20 10.58 -2.78
C LEU A 81 4.52 10.05 -2.25
N ILE A 82 4.95 8.87 -2.69
CA ILE A 82 6.21 8.28 -2.18
C ILE A 82 7.44 9.06 -2.62
N LEU A 83 7.43 9.63 -3.83
CA LEU A 83 8.51 10.52 -4.28
C LEU A 83 8.61 11.79 -3.44
N SER A 84 7.48 12.36 -3.03
CA SER A 84 7.45 13.52 -2.13
C SER A 84 7.90 13.14 -0.72
N LEU A 85 7.45 12.02 -0.16
CA LEU A 85 7.87 11.55 1.16
C LEU A 85 9.36 11.20 1.19
N GLY A 86 9.92 10.70 0.09
CA GLY A 86 11.33 10.41 -0.05
C GLY A 86 12.25 11.63 0.12
N SER A 87 11.74 12.87 -0.07
CA SER A 87 12.50 14.10 0.15
C SER A 87 12.60 14.52 1.62
N VAL A 88 11.82 13.90 2.53
CA VAL A 88 11.83 14.21 3.96
C VAL A 88 12.97 13.45 4.65
N GLU A 89 13.91 14.14 5.24
CA GLU A 89 15.04 13.52 5.95
C GLU A 89 14.65 13.00 7.34
N THR A 90 13.80 13.76 8.05
CA THR A 90 13.32 13.42 9.41
C THR A 90 11.84 13.75 9.54
N PHE A 91 11.07 12.87 10.16
CA PHE A 91 9.62 13.03 10.34
C PHE A 91 9.29 13.59 11.73
N LEU A 92 9.61 14.88 11.97
CA LEU A 92 9.34 15.59 13.23
C LEU A 92 8.09 16.47 13.18
N LEU A 93 7.56 16.73 11.99
CA LEU A 93 6.36 17.52 11.77
C LEU A 93 5.30 16.67 11.07
N PRO A 94 4.02 17.00 11.25
CA PRO A 94 2.95 16.27 10.60
C PRO A 94 3.02 16.38 9.07
N ILE A 95 2.64 15.30 8.42
CA ILE A 95 2.45 15.24 6.97
C ILE A 95 1.01 15.61 6.65
N LYS A 96 0.80 16.48 5.65
CA LYS A 96 -0.51 16.77 5.08
C LYS A 96 -0.58 16.29 3.65
N ILE A 97 -1.55 15.44 3.37
CA ILE A 97 -1.84 14.88 2.04
C ILE A 97 -3.09 15.57 1.53
N ASN A 98 -2.96 16.34 0.46
CA ASN A 98 -4.05 17.08 -0.16
C ASN A 98 -4.31 16.53 -1.58
N PRO A 99 -5.26 15.61 -1.77
CA PRO A 99 -5.63 15.12 -3.07
C PRO A 99 -6.42 16.18 -3.84
N TYR A 100 -6.27 16.15 -5.17
CA TYR A 100 -7.02 17.01 -6.09
C TYR A 100 -7.22 16.28 -7.42
N ARG A 101 -8.18 16.73 -8.21
CA ARG A 101 -8.43 16.18 -9.54
C ARG A 101 -7.84 17.09 -10.61
N LYS A 102 -7.16 16.48 -11.59
CA LYS A 102 -6.67 17.18 -12.79
C LYS A 102 -7.11 16.38 -14.02
N GLY A 103 -8.14 16.89 -14.72
CA GLY A 103 -8.84 16.11 -15.76
C GLY A 103 -9.47 14.86 -15.14
N ASP A 104 -9.23 13.71 -15.73
CA ASP A 104 -9.78 12.42 -15.27
C ASP A 104 -8.91 11.72 -14.21
N TYR A 105 -7.83 12.34 -13.76
CA TYR A 105 -6.85 11.70 -12.88
C TYR A 105 -6.81 12.36 -11.51
N ASP A 106 -6.81 11.52 -10.47
CA ASP A 106 -6.50 11.95 -9.13
C ASP A 106 -4.98 12.22 -9.00
N ARG A 107 -4.65 13.27 -8.26
CA ARG A 107 -3.30 13.74 -7.94
C ARG A 107 -3.21 14.06 -6.46
N VAL A 108 -1.99 14.20 -5.95
CA VAL A 108 -1.75 14.63 -4.58
C VAL A 108 -0.69 15.73 -4.53
N SER A 109 -0.89 16.67 -3.62
CA SER A 109 0.15 17.53 -3.10
C SER A 109 0.45 17.10 -1.68
N VAL A 110 1.72 16.98 -1.33
CA VAL A 110 2.17 16.55 -0.01
C VAL A 110 2.88 17.72 0.65
N TYR A 111 2.61 17.93 1.93
CA TYR A 111 3.24 18.99 2.71
C TYR A 111 3.87 18.40 3.97
N TYR A 112 4.99 18.93 4.37
CA TYR A 112 5.68 18.66 5.63
C TYR A 112 5.63 19.93 6.48
N GLY A 113 4.82 19.93 7.53
CA GLY A 113 4.36 21.18 8.13
C GLY A 113 3.65 22.04 7.09
N ASP A 114 4.09 23.28 6.93
CA ASP A 114 3.52 24.22 5.95
C ASP A 114 4.21 24.20 4.58
N LYS A 115 5.33 23.48 4.47
CA LYS A 115 6.12 23.44 3.23
C LYS A 115 5.62 22.34 2.30
N ARG A 116 5.26 22.72 1.06
CA ARG A 116 5.00 21.74 0.01
C ARG A 116 6.27 20.99 -0.34
N LEU A 117 6.17 19.66 -0.45
CA LEU A 117 7.27 18.79 -0.83
C LEU A 117 7.37 18.66 -2.35
N ASP A 118 8.59 18.75 -2.85
CA ASP A 118 8.93 18.34 -4.20
C ASP A 118 9.33 16.86 -4.23
N TRP A 119 9.39 16.29 -5.41
CA TRP A 119 9.88 14.94 -5.59
C TRP A 119 11.37 14.85 -5.30
N VAL A 120 11.79 13.80 -4.61
CA VAL A 120 13.20 13.54 -4.31
C VAL A 120 14.01 13.30 -5.58
N SER A 121 13.40 12.76 -6.62
CA SER A 121 14.02 12.51 -7.92
C SER A 121 12.94 12.24 -8.98
N GLU A 122 13.36 12.11 -10.24
CA GLU A 122 12.53 11.54 -11.30
C GLU A 122 12.47 10.00 -11.17
N LEU A 123 11.38 9.42 -11.66
CA LEU A 123 11.26 7.96 -11.75
C LEU A 123 12.18 7.42 -12.84
N PRO A 124 12.79 6.25 -12.62
CA PRO A 124 13.51 5.55 -13.68
C PRO A 124 12.66 5.39 -14.95
N PRO A 125 13.24 5.46 -16.15
CA PRO A 125 12.50 5.27 -17.38
C PRO A 125 11.87 3.87 -17.45
N VAL A 126 10.77 3.75 -18.21
CA VAL A 126 10.21 2.44 -18.56
C VAL A 126 11.13 1.82 -19.60
N GLU A 127 11.55 0.59 -19.38
CA GLU A 127 12.41 -0.15 -20.31
C GLU A 127 11.55 -0.97 -21.27
N GLU A 128 12.03 -1.09 -22.51
CA GLU A 128 11.52 -2.10 -23.43
C GLU A 128 12.40 -3.34 -23.33
N ILE A 129 11.79 -4.46 -22.95
CA ILE A 129 12.44 -5.77 -22.88
C ILE A 129 11.82 -6.70 -23.92
N GLU A 130 12.62 -7.61 -24.42
CA GLU A 130 12.15 -8.65 -25.33
C GLU A 130 11.78 -9.92 -24.53
N VAL A 131 10.52 -10.34 -24.64
CA VAL A 131 10.02 -11.55 -24.01
C VAL A 131 9.40 -12.41 -25.12
N GLN A 132 9.96 -13.58 -25.36
CA GLN A 132 9.51 -14.51 -26.39
C GLN A 132 9.37 -13.88 -27.80
N GLY A 133 10.32 -13.01 -28.17
CA GLY A 133 10.31 -12.31 -29.47
C GLY A 133 9.37 -11.10 -29.55
N GLN A 134 8.70 -10.73 -28.48
CA GLN A 134 7.84 -9.56 -28.40
C GLN A 134 8.44 -8.46 -27.51
N ARG A 135 8.36 -7.21 -27.97
CA ARG A 135 8.77 -6.05 -27.15
C ARG A 135 7.68 -5.71 -26.15
N VAL A 136 8.01 -5.79 -24.88
CA VAL A 136 7.11 -5.51 -23.75
C VAL A 136 7.70 -4.39 -22.89
N LYS A 137 6.84 -3.46 -22.46
CA LYS A 137 7.24 -2.40 -21.52
C LYS A 137 7.38 -2.97 -20.11
N SER A 138 8.57 -2.83 -19.52
CA SER A 138 8.87 -3.25 -18.14
C SER A 138 8.91 -2.06 -17.19
N THR A 139 8.20 -2.18 -16.07
CA THR A 139 8.23 -1.22 -14.95
C THR A 139 9.12 -1.69 -13.80
N ALA A 140 9.80 -2.81 -13.94
CA ALA A 140 10.53 -3.48 -12.84
C ALA A 140 11.51 -2.55 -12.11
N LYS A 141 12.30 -1.75 -12.84
CA LYS A 141 13.21 -0.78 -12.22
C LYS A 141 12.48 0.33 -11.45
N ARG A 142 11.32 0.77 -11.94
CA ARG A 142 10.47 1.74 -11.22
C ARG A 142 9.92 1.16 -9.93
N ASP A 143 9.44 -0.07 -9.99
CA ASP A 143 8.85 -0.75 -8.84
C ASP A 143 9.92 -1.04 -7.77
N GLN A 144 11.13 -1.44 -8.19
CA GLN A 144 12.27 -1.61 -7.30
C GLN A 144 12.68 -0.28 -6.64
N TYR A 145 12.74 0.80 -7.42
CA TYR A 145 13.08 2.13 -6.91
C TYR A 145 12.04 2.63 -5.90
N ILE A 146 10.75 2.47 -6.19
CA ILE A 146 9.65 2.81 -5.29
C ILE A 146 9.74 2.01 -3.99
N SER A 147 10.02 0.71 -4.08
CA SER A 147 10.21 -0.13 -2.88
C SER A 147 11.39 0.35 -2.03
N SER A 148 12.50 0.71 -2.66
CA SER A 148 13.65 1.24 -1.93
C SER A 148 13.36 2.58 -1.23
N LEU A 149 12.52 3.44 -1.83
CA LEU A 149 12.06 4.68 -1.19
C LEU A 149 11.16 4.39 0.02
N VAL A 150 10.28 3.40 -0.06
CA VAL A 150 9.45 2.98 1.08
C VAL A 150 10.33 2.52 2.23
N ASP A 151 11.34 1.69 1.96
CA ASP A 151 12.27 1.21 2.98
C ASP A 151 13.05 2.36 3.61
N GLN A 152 13.49 3.35 2.82
CA GLN A 152 14.15 4.55 3.33
C GLN A 152 13.23 5.39 4.23
N VAL A 153 11.98 5.62 3.81
CA VAL A 153 10.99 6.36 4.60
C VAL A 153 10.71 5.63 5.92
N ASN A 154 10.46 4.33 5.87
CA ASN A 154 10.23 3.53 7.08
C ASN A 154 11.46 3.51 8.00
N SER A 155 12.67 3.42 7.46
CA SER A 155 13.91 3.51 8.25
C SER A 155 14.02 4.85 8.98
N ARG A 156 13.68 5.97 8.33
CA ARG A 156 13.64 7.31 8.95
C ARG A 156 12.55 7.46 10.01
N LEU A 157 11.49 6.65 9.92
CA LEU A 157 10.45 6.53 10.97
C LEU A 157 10.85 5.60 12.12
N GLY A 158 12.06 5.01 12.08
CA GLY A 158 12.54 4.08 13.09
C GLY A 158 11.94 2.67 12.98
N ILE A 159 11.33 2.35 11.85
CA ILE A 159 10.77 1.03 11.58
C ILE A 159 11.85 0.18 10.91
N PRO A 160 12.22 -0.98 11.49
CA PRO A 160 13.18 -1.88 10.87
C PRO A 160 12.65 -2.34 9.50
N ALA A 161 13.56 -2.47 8.52
CA ALA A 161 13.22 -3.00 7.20
C ALA A 161 12.46 -4.32 7.38
N THR A 162 11.28 -4.40 6.78
CA THR A 162 10.44 -5.60 6.85
C THR A 162 11.20 -6.72 6.15
N GLN A 163 11.73 -7.68 6.92
CA GLN A 163 12.20 -8.91 6.33
C GLN A 163 11.01 -9.52 5.56
N PRO A 164 11.20 -9.99 4.31
CA PRO A 164 10.13 -10.63 3.59
C PRO A 164 9.56 -11.72 4.47
N ASP A 165 8.26 -11.63 4.72
CA ASP A 165 7.50 -12.47 5.62
C ASP A 165 7.80 -13.95 5.33
N GLN A 166 8.69 -14.54 6.12
CA GLN A 166 8.91 -15.98 6.13
C GLN A 166 7.70 -16.63 6.77
N ARG A 167 6.53 -16.48 6.15
CA ARG A 167 5.41 -17.34 6.52
C ARG A 167 5.82 -18.76 6.24
N PRO A 168 5.81 -19.65 7.24
CA PRO A 168 6.05 -21.06 6.99
C PRO A 168 5.03 -21.49 5.92
N GLN A 169 5.53 -21.92 4.77
CA GLN A 169 4.70 -22.53 3.73
C GLN A 169 3.95 -23.66 4.43
N ARG A 170 2.65 -23.49 4.66
CA ARG A 170 1.78 -24.57 5.06
C ARG A 170 1.90 -25.62 3.98
N THR A 171 2.75 -26.61 4.21
CA THR A 171 2.80 -27.83 3.43
C THR A 171 1.37 -28.37 3.39
N ARG A 172 0.72 -28.25 2.24
CA ARG A 172 -0.51 -28.97 1.96
C ARG A 172 -0.19 -30.44 2.22
N ARG A 173 -0.67 -30.99 3.33
CA ARG A 173 -0.76 -32.43 3.49
C ARG A 173 -1.57 -32.94 2.30
N VAL A 174 -0.88 -33.54 1.38
CA VAL A 174 -1.49 -34.35 0.32
C VAL A 174 -2.21 -35.46 1.07
N GLY A 175 -3.53 -35.40 1.13
CA GLY A 175 -4.35 -36.47 1.67
C GLY A 175 -4.04 -37.71 0.86
N ARG A 176 -3.56 -38.76 1.51
CA ARG A 176 -3.46 -40.11 0.94
C ARG A 176 -4.84 -40.48 0.44
N GLY A 177 -5.01 -40.51 -0.87
CA GLY A 177 -6.15 -41.10 -1.52
C GLY A 177 -6.23 -42.54 -1.12
N ILE A 178 -7.31 -42.93 -0.45
CA ILE A 178 -7.68 -44.32 -0.22
C ILE A 178 -8.08 -44.87 -1.58
N SER A 179 -7.26 -45.76 -2.09
CA SER A 179 -7.52 -46.53 -3.31
C SER A 179 -8.69 -47.50 -3.04
N ILE A 180 -9.81 -47.26 -3.72
CA ILE A 180 -10.99 -48.11 -3.69
C ILE A 180 -10.81 -49.27 -4.71
N SER A 181 -9.74 -50.04 -4.63
CA SER A 181 -9.47 -51.16 -5.55
C SER A 181 -9.46 -52.53 -4.87
N SER A 182 -9.97 -52.68 -3.65
CA SER A 182 -9.94 -53.96 -2.94
C SER A 182 -11.30 -54.43 -2.42
N LEU A 183 -12.40 -54.08 -3.08
CA LEU A 183 -13.75 -54.48 -2.66
C LEU A 183 -14.57 -55.18 -3.76
N LEU A 184 -13.90 -55.85 -4.71
CA LEU A 184 -14.58 -56.63 -5.74
C LEU A 184 -13.88 -57.96 -6.02
N GLU A 185 -13.56 -58.76 -4.98
CA GLU A 185 -13.29 -60.19 -5.13
C GLU A 185 -13.70 -60.88 -3.84
N ASP A 186 -14.94 -61.30 -3.78
CA ASP A 186 -15.39 -62.53 -3.12
C ASP A 186 -16.89 -62.68 -3.29
N LYS A 187 -17.28 -63.29 -4.38
CA LYS A 187 -18.51 -64.11 -4.51
C LYS A 187 -18.36 -65.09 -5.64
N LYS A 188 -17.86 -66.27 -5.30
CA LYS A 188 -18.29 -67.55 -5.87
C LYS A 188 -18.24 -68.59 -4.77
#